data_9e34f421f9651a613433a24cbc870b51
#
_entry.id   9e34f421f9651a613433a24cbc870b51
#
_cell.length_a   1.000
_cell.length_b   1.000
_cell.length_c   1.000
_cell.angle_alpha   90.00
_cell.angle_beta   90.00
_cell.angle_gamma   90.00
#
_symmetry.space_group_name_H-M   'P 1'
#
loop_
_entity.id
_entity.type
_entity.pdbx_description
1 polymer ?
#
loop_
_entity_poly.entity_id
_entity_poly.type
_entity_poly.pdbx_seq_one_letter_code
_entity_poly.pdbx_strand_id
1 'polypeptide(L)'
;MDKQKKITLAELIIIFFIITVLFSTIVVTYLDFTKDYKIKSTRKNHLTIISIIDSEKGKCSKESDEWIWNDRVTITCGSIFVDNQTDKFFNDIIKLKNPYDKGNAVFEVSSMPNTLSPGINYIILNKDENRLKVATLLEYDGKLLETIKHFK
;
A
#
# COMPACT_ATOMS: atom_id res chain seq x y z
N MET A 1 -39.26 44.64 -24.80
CA MET A 1 -39.73 43.32 -25.28
C MET A 1 -38.48 42.52 -25.67
N ASP A 2 -38.03 41.66 -24.74
CA ASP A 2 -36.89 40.77 -25.01
C ASP A 2 -37.27 39.69 -25.99
N LYS A 3 -36.65 39.68 -27.18
CA LYS A 3 -36.78 38.58 -28.13
C LYS A 3 -35.97 37.40 -27.56
N GLN A 4 -36.66 36.50 -26.86
CA GLN A 4 -36.08 35.21 -26.51
C GLN A 4 -35.59 34.53 -27.79
N LYS A 5 -34.27 34.45 -27.95
CA LYS A 5 -33.65 33.79 -29.08
C LYS A 5 -33.91 32.28 -28.90
N LYS A 6 -34.81 31.73 -29.71
CA LYS A 6 -35.08 30.27 -29.69
C LYS A 6 -33.83 29.55 -30.19
N ILE A 7 -33.28 28.68 -29.35
CA ILE A 7 -32.16 27.81 -29.71
C ILE A 7 -32.62 26.89 -30.85
N THR A 8 -31.89 26.84 -31.92
CA THR A 8 -32.15 25.94 -33.04
C THR A 8 -31.75 24.51 -32.70
N LEU A 9 -32.35 23.50 -33.33
CA LEU A 9 -32.01 22.10 -33.15
C LEU A 9 -30.52 21.84 -33.43
N ALA A 10 -29.96 22.51 -34.43
CA ALA A 10 -28.54 22.41 -34.77
C ALA A 10 -27.62 22.91 -33.65
N GLU A 11 -27.94 24.07 -33.04
CA GLU A 11 -27.21 24.62 -31.91
C GLU A 11 -27.24 23.66 -30.70
N LEU A 12 -28.39 23.03 -30.45
CA LEU A 12 -28.56 22.07 -29.37
C LEU A 12 -27.69 20.81 -29.56
N ILE A 13 -27.64 20.30 -30.82
CA ILE A 13 -26.78 19.14 -31.16
C ILE A 13 -25.29 19.49 -30.98
N ILE A 14 -24.87 20.67 -31.40
CA ILE A 14 -23.47 21.12 -31.23
C ILE A 14 -23.12 21.23 -29.73
N ILE A 15 -23.98 21.83 -28.93
CA ILE A 15 -23.77 21.95 -27.49
C ILE A 15 -23.66 20.58 -26.85
N PHE A 16 -24.53 19.63 -27.19
CA PHE A 16 -24.52 18.28 -26.68
C PHE A 16 -23.21 17.55 -27.06
N PHE A 17 -22.75 17.71 -28.29
CA PHE A 17 -21.49 17.13 -28.75
C PHE A 17 -20.29 17.68 -27.96
N ILE A 18 -20.24 19.00 -27.76
CA ILE A 18 -19.15 19.62 -26.96
C ILE A 18 -19.17 19.11 -25.53
N ILE A 19 -20.32 19.03 -24.88
CA ILE A 19 -20.46 18.51 -23.52
C ILE A 19 -19.99 17.05 -23.45
N THR A 20 -20.36 16.23 -24.42
CA THR A 20 -19.95 14.80 -24.43
C THR A 20 -18.44 14.64 -24.56
N VAL A 21 -17.78 15.41 -25.41
CA VAL A 21 -16.33 15.40 -25.58
C VAL A 21 -15.62 15.86 -24.30
N LEU A 22 -16.09 16.95 -23.68
CA LEU A 22 -15.52 17.44 -22.43
C LEU A 22 -15.68 16.42 -21.30
N PHE A 23 -16.85 15.78 -21.20
CA PHE A 23 -17.11 14.78 -20.16
C PHE A 23 -16.20 13.57 -20.33
N SER A 24 -16.00 13.09 -21.55
CA SER A 24 -15.12 11.94 -21.82
C SER A 24 -13.68 12.21 -21.44
N THR A 25 -13.13 13.39 -21.72
CA THR A 25 -11.76 13.76 -21.34
C THR A 25 -11.59 13.86 -19.83
N ILE A 26 -12.56 14.43 -19.12
CA ILE A 26 -12.54 14.53 -17.65
C ILE A 26 -12.53 13.14 -17.02
N VAL A 27 -13.37 12.22 -17.49
CA VAL A 27 -13.46 10.86 -16.94
C VAL A 27 -12.13 10.12 -17.12
N VAL A 28 -11.54 10.15 -18.30
CA VAL A 28 -10.26 9.48 -18.58
C VAL A 28 -9.16 10.04 -17.67
N THR A 29 -9.03 11.36 -17.61
CA THR A 29 -8.03 12.01 -16.75
C THR A 29 -8.21 11.67 -15.28
N TYR A 30 -9.44 11.60 -14.80
CA TYR A 30 -9.75 11.23 -13.42
C TYR A 30 -9.36 9.78 -13.11
N LEU A 31 -9.63 8.85 -14.04
CA LEU A 31 -9.25 7.42 -13.87
C LEU A 31 -7.74 7.26 -13.82
N ASP A 32 -7.00 7.91 -14.71
CA ASP A 32 -5.54 7.87 -14.74
C ASP A 32 -4.94 8.46 -13.45
N PHE A 33 -5.46 9.61 -13.02
CA PHE A 33 -5.02 10.24 -11.77
C PHE A 33 -5.26 9.34 -10.55
N THR A 34 -6.43 8.70 -10.47
CA THR A 34 -6.74 7.79 -9.35
C THR A 34 -5.87 6.54 -9.37
N LYS A 35 -5.56 5.99 -10.54
CA LYS A 35 -4.64 4.87 -10.71
C LYS A 35 -3.23 5.24 -10.24
N ASP A 36 -2.69 6.34 -10.72
CA ASP A 36 -1.38 6.85 -10.33
C ASP A 36 -1.27 7.12 -8.84
N TYR A 37 -2.31 7.72 -8.25
CA TYR A 37 -2.38 7.96 -6.82
C TYR A 37 -2.31 6.66 -6.02
N LYS A 38 -3.06 5.62 -6.42
CA LYS A 38 -3.06 4.31 -5.76
C LYS A 38 -1.68 3.66 -5.83
N ILE A 39 -1.04 3.66 -6.99
CA ILE A 39 0.30 3.11 -7.18
C ILE A 39 1.34 3.83 -6.31
N LYS A 40 1.34 5.17 -6.33
CA LYS A 40 2.25 5.99 -5.52
C LYS A 40 2.03 5.77 -4.01
N SER A 41 0.77 5.70 -3.58
CA SER A 41 0.42 5.45 -2.18
C SER A 41 0.84 4.05 -1.73
N THR A 42 0.63 3.03 -2.57
CA THR A 42 1.08 1.65 -2.30
C THR A 42 2.59 1.57 -2.16
N ARG A 43 3.32 2.21 -3.07
CA ARG A 43 4.79 2.29 -2.99
C ARG A 43 5.25 3.00 -1.72
N LYS A 44 4.60 4.09 -1.35
CA LYS A 44 4.89 4.81 -0.10
C LYS A 44 4.65 3.91 1.11
N ASN A 45 3.54 3.17 1.14
CA ASN A 45 3.24 2.23 2.22
C ASN A 45 4.32 1.15 2.34
N HIS A 46 4.76 0.56 1.22
CA HIS A 46 5.86 -0.41 1.19
C HIS A 46 7.14 0.17 1.83
N LEU A 47 7.57 1.35 1.37
CA LEU A 47 8.77 2.01 1.90
C LEU A 47 8.63 2.37 3.37
N THR A 48 7.44 2.78 3.82
CA THR A 48 7.17 3.08 5.22
C THR A 48 7.30 1.82 6.08
N ILE A 49 6.76 0.68 5.64
CA ILE A 49 6.89 -0.60 6.33
C ILE A 49 8.37 -1.01 6.43
N ILE A 50 9.11 -0.89 5.33
CA ILE A 50 10.56 -1.17 5.34
C ILE A 50 11.31 -0.26 6.32
N SER A 51 10.98 1.03 6.33
CA SER A 51 11.59 1.99 7.26
C SER A 51 11.29 1.66 8.73
N ILE A 52 10.07 1.22 9.03
CA ILE A 52 9.68 0.76 10.36
C ILE A 52 10.52 -0.47 10.75
N ILE A 53 10.62 -1.46 9.87
CA ILE A 53 11.40 -2.67 10.08
C ILE A 53 12.88 -2.33 10.34
N ASP A 54 13.46 -1.44 9.55
CA ASP A 54 14.86 -1.01 9.70
C ASP A 54 15.08 -0.24 11.00
N SER A 55 14.15 0.64 11.37
CA SER A 55 14.19 1.38 12.62
C SER A 55 14.15 0.44 13.82
N GLU A 56 13.25 -0.52 13.78
CA GLU A 56 13.10 -1.49 14.85
C GLU A 56 14.31 -2.43 14.94
N LYS A 57 14.82 -2.91 13.81
CA LYS A 57 16.06 -3.68 13.77
C LYS A 57 17.26 -2.93 14.37
N GLY A 58 17.31 -1.61 14.16
CA GLY A 58 18.37 -0.76 14.70
C GLY A 58 18.38 -0.65 16.23
N LYS A 59 17.26 -0.99 16.89
CA LYS A 59 17.13 -1.02 18.34
C LYS A 59 17.76 -2.26 18.98
N CYS A 60 18.00 -3.31 18.21
CA CYS A 60 18.80 -4.44 18.63
C CYS A 60 20.23 -3.97 18.88
N SER A 61 20.54 -3.63 20.12
CA SER A 61 21.86 -3.16 20.50
C SER A 61 22.84 -4.33 20.55
N LYS A 62 24.10 -4.02 20.27
CA LYS A 62 25.19 -5.03 20.38
C LYS A 62 25.45 -5.48 21.80
N GLU A 63 24.89 -4.79 22.79
CA GLU A 63 25.16 -5.02 24.21
C GLU A 63 24.08 -5.84 24.92
N SER A 64 22.86 -5.83 24.39
CA SER A 64 21.78 -6.68 24.88
C SER A 64 21.18 -7.42 23.71
N ASP A 65 21.17 -8.74 23.74
CA ASP A 65 20.46 -9.58 22.76
C ASP A 65 18.95 -9.39 22.86
N GLU A 66 18.51 -8.35 23.56
CA GLU A 66 17.11 -8.04 23.79
C GLU A 66 16.72 -6.72 23.12
N TRP A 67 15.60 -6.74 22.50
CA TRP A 67 14.96 -5.63 21.85
C TRP A 67 13.63 -5.31 22.51
N ILE A 68 13.51 -4.11 23.04
CA ILE A 68 12.25 -3.66 23.63
C ILE A 68 11.38 -3.08 22.54
N TRP A 69 10.31 -3.79 22.31
CA TRP A 69 9.36 -3.46 21.30
C TRP A 69 8.23 -2.60 21.85
N ASN A 70 8.07 -1.37 21.32
CA ASN A 70 7.02 -0.44 21.68
C ASN A 70 6.83 -0.31 23.20
N ASP A 71 7.94 -0.29 23.95
CA ASP A 71 8.01 -0.19 25.42
C ASP A 71 7.20 -1.25 26.20
N ARG A 72 6.77 -2.32 25.57
CA ARG A 72 5.87 -3.30 26.16
C ARG A 72 6.28 -4.76 26.06
N VAL A 73 7.06 -5.10 25.06
CA VAL A 73 7.42 -6.50 24.79
C VAL A 73 8.91 -6.60 24.55
N THR A 74 9.59 -7.41 25.37
CA THR A 74 10.99 -7.73 25.16
C THR A 74 11.10 -8.91 24.20
N ILE A 75 11.83 -8.76 23.12
CA ILE A 75 12.08 -9.79 22.11
C ILE A 75 13.59 -10.00 22.01
N THR A 76 14.00 -11.25 21.97
CA THR A 76 15.41 -11.59 21.70
C THR A 76 15.74 -11.26 20.25
N CYS A 77 16.83 -10.60 20.00
CA CYS A 77 17.23 -10.09 18.69
C CYS A 77 17.35 -11.13 17.56
N GLY A 78 17.39 -12.40 17.83
CA GLY A 78 17.32 -13.48 16.84
C GLY A 78 15.92 -14.08 16.67
N SER A 79 14.95 -13.71 17.51
CA SER A 79 13.64 -14.37 17.59
C SER A 79 12.48 -13.49 17.15
N ILE A 80 12.69 -12.53 16.27
CA ILE A 80 11.62 -11.67 15.66
C ILE A 80 10.49 -12.51 15.04
N PHE A 81 10.74 -13.79 14.88
CA PHE A 81 9.92 -14.74 14.13
C PHE A 81 9.12 -15.70 15.01
N VAL A 82 8.90 -15.36 16.29
CA VAL A 82 8.06 -16.20 17.14
C VAL A 82 6.60 -16.01 16.75
N ASP A 83 5.96 -17.11 16.39
CA ASP A 83 4.56 -17.19 15.94
C ASP A 83 3.63 -16.41 16.89
N ASN A 84 2.63 -15.76 16.35
CA ASN A 84 1.59 -14.96 17.02
C ASN A 84 1.98 -13.56 17.56
N GLN A 85 3.25 -13.23 17.73
CA GLN A 85 3.63 -11.89 18.18
C GLN A 85 3.87 -10.92 17.02
N THR A 86 4.29 -11.44 15.87
CA THR A 86 4.61 -10.64 14.68
C THR A 86 3.38 -9.94 14.12
N ASP A 87 2.23 -10.63 14.04
CA ASP A 87 0.98 -10.02 13.60
C ASP A 87 0.53 -8.90 14.52
N LYS A 88 0.58 -9.13 15.82
CA LYS A 88 0.20 -8.14 16.83
C LYS A 88 1.08 -6.92 16.76
N PHE A 89 2.36 -7.12 16.57
CA PHE A 89 3.31 -6.03 16.42
C PHE A 89 3.00 -5.16 15.22
N PHE A 90 2.95 -5.72 14.05
CA PHE A 90 2.68 -4.92 12.85
C PHE A 90 1.34 -4.21 12.96
N ASN A 91 0.33 -4.82 13.58
CA ASN A 91 -0.97 -4.21 13.84
C ASN A 91 -0.89 -3.01 14.80
N ASP A 92 -0.01 -3.06 15.78
CA ASP A 92 0.15 -1.95 16.74
C ASP A 92 0.90 -0.76 16.14
N ILE A 93 1.86 -1.01 15.24
CA ILE A 93 2.74 0.03 14.68
C ILE A 93 2.21 0.58 13.37
N ILE A 94 1.66 -0.27 12.49
CA ILE A 94 1.28 0.14 11.15
C ILE A 94 -0.14 0.71 11.14
N LYS A 95 -0.26 2.03 11.12
CA LYS A 95 -1.53 2.76 10.98
C LYS A 95 -1.76 3.27 9.54
N LEU A 96 -1.37 2.48 8.57
CA LEU A 96 -1.53 2.79 7.15
C LEU A 96 -2.90 2.32 6.64
N LYS A 97 -3.31 2.85 5.48
CA LYS A 97 -4.55 2.47 4.81
C LYS A 97 -4.24 1.88 3.45
N ASN A 98 -4.98 0.83 3.08
CA ASN A 98 -4.91 0.28 1.75
C ASN A 98 -5.51 1.28 0.74
N PRO A 99 -4.75 1.74 -0.27
CA PRO A 99 -5.24 2.72 -1.24
C PRO A 99 -6.23 2.14 -2.26
N TYR A 100 -6.29 0.82 -2.40
CA TYR A 100 -7.23 0.14 -3.31
C TYR A 100 -8.57 -0.18 -2.63
N ASP A 101 -8.52 -0.52 -1.35
CA ASP A 101 -9.71 -0.82 -0.57
C ASP A 101 -9.51 -0.40 0.89
N LYS A 102 -10.32 0.55 1.34
CA LYS A 102 -10.24 1.09 2.70
C LYS A 102 -10.65 0.09 3.79
N GLY A 103 -11.39 -0.95 3.41
CA GLY A 103 -11.86 -2.01 4.30
C GLY A 103 -10.85 -3.15 4.46
N ASN A 104 -9.90 -3.28 3.54
CA ASN A 104 -8.90 -4.33 3.57
C ASN A 104 -7.65 -3.93 4.34
N ALA A 105 -6.97 -4.94 4.87
CA ALA A 105 -5.68 -4.78 5.53
C ALA A 105 -4.66 -4.13 4.57
N VAL A 106 -3.75 -3.34 5.11
CA VAL A 106 -2.62 -2.77 4.36
C VAL A 106 -1.42 -3.71 4.35
N PHE A 107 -1.40 -4.67 5.25
CA PHE A 107 -0.38 -5.71 5.31
C PHE A 107 -0.98 -7.02 5.77
N GLU A 108 -0.29 -8.09 5.46
CA GLU A 108 -0.59 -9.46 5.88
C GLU A 108 0.72 -10.17 6.22
N VAL A 109 0.77 -10.78 7.39
CA VAL A 109 1.92 -11.60 7.82
C VAL A 109 1.56 -13.05 7.56
N SER A 110 2.16 -13.65 6.53
CA SER A 110 1.83 -15.02 6.14
C SER A 110 2.94 -15.65 5.29
N SER A 111 2.77 -16.92 4.95
CA SER A 111 3.42 -17.50 3.78
C SER A 111 2.93 -16.80 2.52
N MET A 112 3.78 -16.67 1.51
CA MET A 112 3.42 -15.98 0.26
C MET A 112 2.15 -16.62 -0.34
N PRO A 113 1.06 -15.87 -0.50
CA PRO A 113 -0.17 -16.41 -1.05
C PRO A 113 -0.01 -16.66 -2.55
N ASN A 114 -0.80 -17.60 -3.09
CA ASN A 114 -0.82 -17.91 -4.51
C ASN A 114 -1.29 -16.72 -5.37
N THR A 115 -2.10 -15.83 -4.79
CA THR A 115 -2.63 -14.64 -5.45
C THR A 115 -2.36 -13.42 -4.58
N LEU A 116 -1.66 -12.45 -5.16
CA LEU A 116 -1.40 -11.16 -4.50
C LEU A 116 -2.50 -10.16 -4.84
N SER A 117 -2.94 -9.41 -3.83
CA SER A 117 -3.87 -8.30 -4.02
C SER A 117 -3.13 -6.96 -3.99
N PRO A 118 -3.47 -6.02 -4.90
CA PRO A 118 -2.83 -4.71 -4.92
C PRO A 118 -3.06 -3.94 -3.63
N GLY A 119 -2.04 -3.21 -3.20
CA GLY A 119 -2.11 -2.37 -2.01
C GLY A 119 -1.85 -3.11 -0.69
N ILE A 120 -1.76 -4.44 -0.71
CA ILE A 120 -1.39 -5.25 0.46
C ILE A 120 0.11 -5.49 0.44
N ASN A 121 0.75 -5.33 1.59
CA ASN A 121 2.15 -5.63 1.80
C ASN A 121 2.23 -6.99 2.51
N TYR A 122 2.69 -8.00 1.82
CA TYR A 122 2.88 -9.35 2.37
C TYR A 122 4.21 -9.42 3.06
N ILE A 123 4.19 -9.65 4.37
CA ILE A 123 5.38 -9.78 5.21
C ILE A 123 5.63 -11.27 5.44
N ILE A 124 6.63 -11.78 4.78
CA ILE A 124 6.96 -13.19 4.72
C ILE A 124 8.21 -13.45 5.55
N LEU A 125 8.08 -14.28 6.56
CA LEU A 125 9.14 -14.63 7.49
C LEU A 125 9.75 -15.97 7.09
N ASN A 126 11.07 -16.01 6.91
CA ASN A 126 11.83 -17.23 6.74
C ASN A 126 12.74 -17.42 7.95
N LYS A 127 12.33 -18.32 8.84
CA LYS A 127 13.06 -18.61 10.08
C LYS A 127 14.42 -19.27 9.81
N ASP A 128 14.48 -20.16 8.83
CA ASP A 128 15.67 -20.94 8.54
C ASP A 128 16.81 -20.07 8.00
N GLU A 129 16.46 -19.00 7.32
CA GLU A 129 17.42 -18.08 6.70
C GLU A 129 17.54 -16.75 7.45
N ASN A 130 16.89 -16.59 8.61
CA ASN A 130 16.86 -15.35 9.37
C ASN A 130 16.56 -14.13 8.48
N ARG A 131 15.59 -14.26 7.58
CA ARG A 131 15.22 -13.20 6.64
C ARG A 131 13.72 -12.88 6.68
N LEU A 132 13.44 -11.62 6.44
CA LEU A 132 12.10 -11.10 6.23
C LEU A 132 12.01 -10.57 4.81
N LYS A 133 11.00 -10.97 4.08
CA LYS A 133 10.68 -10.45 2.75
C LYS A 133 9.38 -9.67 2.82
N VAL A 134 9.38 -8.44 2.31
CA VAL A 134 8.16 -7.68 2.07
C VAL A 134 7.89 -7.68 0.58
N ALA A 135 6.76 -8.25 0.19
CA ALA A 135 6.29 -8.30 -1.19
C ALA A 135 5.01 -7.48 -1.33
N THR A 136 4.94 -6.60 -2.34
CA THR A 136 3.81 -5.70 -2.54
C THR A 136 3.47 -5.59 -4.01
N LEU A 137 2.25 -5.96 -4.38
CA LEU A 137 1.75 -5.77 -5.73
C LEU A 137 1.23 -4.33 -5.89
N LEU A 138 1.75 -3.60 -6.88
CA LEU A 138 1.37 -2.21 -7.10
C LEU A 138 0.01 -2.07 -7.78
N GLU A 139 -0.30 -2.96 -8.72
CA GLU A 139 -1.56 -3.00 -9.48
C GLU A 139 -1.83 -4.43 -9.98
N TYR A 140 -3.05 -4.73 -10.42
CA TYR A 140 -3.48 -6.10 -10.78
C TYR A 140 -2.65 -6.77 -11.89
N ASP A 141 -2.21 -6.00 -12.89
CA ASP A 141 -1.35 -6.50 -13.99
C ASP A 141 0.09 -6.04 -13.81
N GLY A 142 0.47 -5.74 -12.60
CA GLY A 142 1.52 -4.83 -12.37
C GLY A 142 2.77 -5.34 -11.72
N LYS A 143 3.60 -4.37 -11.48
CA LYS A 143 4.93 -4.52 -10.93
C LYS A 143 4.87 -4.97 -9.48
N LEU A 144 5.55 -6.06 -9.20
CA LEU A 144 5.81 -6.53 -7.84
C LEU A 144 7.03 -5.78 -7.28
N LEU A 145 6.88 -5.20 -6.09
CA LEU A 145 7.98 -4.70 -5.28
C LEU A 145 8.36 -5.77 -4.26
N GLU A 146 9.64 -6.08 -4.18
CA GLU A 146 10.16 -7.00 -3.18
C GLU A 146 11.36 -6.38 -2.47
N THR A 147 11.37 -6.49 -1.16
CA THR A 147 12.50 -6.07 -0.32
C THR A 147 12.80 -7.18 0.67
N ILE A 148 14.06 -7.60 0.72
CA ILE A 148 14.55 -8.65 1.62
C ILE A 148 15.44 -8.00 2.67
N LYS A 149 15.20 -8.33 3.94
CA LYS A 149 16.01 -7.93 5.08
C LYS A 149 16.56 -9.17 5.79
N HIS A 150 17.85 -9.18 6.01
CA HIS A 150 18.52 -10.23 6.78
C HIS A 150 18.69 -9.77 8.21
N PHE A 151 18.37 -10.62 9.14
CA PHE A 151 18.64 -10.43 10.57
C PHE A 151 19.85 -11.28 10.93
N LYS A 152 20.80 -10.66 11.59
CA LYS A 152 22.01 -11.34 12.09
C LYS A 152 21.76 -11.81 13.50
#